data_78b907516704f416a510ad56e00de060
#
_entry.id   78b907516704f416a510ad56e00de060
#
_cell.length_a   1.000
_cell.length_b   1.000
_cell.length_c   1.000
_cell.angle_alpha   90.00
_cell.angle_beta   90.00
_cell.angle_gamma   90.00
#
_symmetry.space_group_name_H-M   'P 1'
#
loop_
_entity.id
_entity.type
_entity.pdbx_description
1 polymer ?
#
loop_
_entity_poly.entity_id
_entity_poly.type
_entity_poly.pdbx_seq_one_letter_code
_entity_poly.pdbx_strand_id
1 'polypeptide(L)'
;MQKPILLLIVLGLFVACTNKPGTVRIQGQMDWPIFRGDDALSGYTELRLPSEPELLWTYKGGTNTNSSPVVYQGVTYWSNNRGRILGVDIGGKLHFDYDLQTAVNATPMIDASTLFIGRIDGRMTAISLEKKDTLWLYETMGQLSASANSLDFEGRRAIVFGSYDNFLYVVDAKSGALIHSFESGYYLNGAVALHQNHVIFGGCDAWLRVINCQTGVSTDSLLLDAYIPASPAISGNHCYVGDYSGNIYELRLEKGKIAEHKKIRTSSGENSSFISVPAVTSTAVFILSDDRHLYSINRRGGTENWKYMLKGNVGESSPVVCKDKVIICTKTGIITILDTTSGSSEWEYDTGEPISSSPAVIKNHFLILTAKGTLFCFGKK
;
A
#
# COMPACT_ATOMS: atom_id res chain seq x y z
N MET A 1 -55.10 -32.40 -37.92
CA MET A 1 -54.02 -31.47 -38.20
C MET A 1 -53.60 -30.91 -36.87
N GLN A 2 -52.54 -31.47 -36.22
CA GLN A 2 -52.00 -31.04 -34.98
C GLN A 2 -50.78 -30.18 -35.28
N LYS A 3 -50.73 -28.93 -34.73
CA LYS A 3 -49.56 -28.03 -34.82
C LYS A 3 -48.59 -28.38 -33.68
N PRO A 4 -47.28 -28.44 -33.92
CA PRO A 4 -46.30 -28.62 -32.84
C PRO A 4 -46.05 -27.31 -32.13
N ILE A 5 -46.06 -27.35 -30.80
CA ILE A 5 -45.65 -26.28 -29.90
C ILE A 5 -44.11 -26.30 -29.81
N LEU A 6 -43.47 -25.22 -30.26
CA LEU A 6 -42.01 -25.03 -30.17
C LEU A 6 -41.69 -24.48 -28.78
N LEU A 7 -41.09 -25.33 -27.95
CA LEU A 7 -40.61 -24.97 -26.61
C LEU A 7 -39.24 -24.29 -26.75
N LEU A 8 -39.19 -22.96 -26.59
CA LEU A 8 -37.93 -22.22 -26.54
C LEU A 8 -37.30 -22.39 -25.16
N ILE A 9 -36.24 -23.20 -25.08
CA ILE A 9 -35.39 -23.28 -23.88
C ILE A 9 -34.42 -22.12 -23.91
N VAL A 10 -34.68 -21.08 -23.09
CA VAL A 10 -33.73 -20.02 -22.82
C VAL A 10 -32.66 -20.55 -21.86
N LEU A 11 -31.49 -20.91 -22.42
CA LEU A 11 -30.30 -21.22 -21.62
C LEU A 11 -29.77 -19.91 -21.03
N GLY A 12 -30.11 -19.64 -19.77
CA GLY A 12 -29.47 -18.56 -19.00
C GLY A 12 -28.01 -18.92 -18.74
N LEU A 13 -27.10 -18.25 -19.43
CA LEU A 13 -25.67 -18.25 -19.08
C LEU A 13 -25.49 -17.54 -17.72
N PHE A 14 -25.49 -18.32 -16.64
CA PHE A 14 -24.93 -17.87 -15.37
C PHE A 14 -23.42 -17.72 -15.56
N VAL A 15 -22.97 -16.48 -15.80
CA VAL A 15 -21.56 -16.13 -15.60
C VAL A 15 -21.31 -16.19 -14.10
N ALA A 16 -20.80 -17.32 -13.64
CA ALA A 16 -20.28 -17.46 -12.30
C ALA A 16 -19.02 -16.58 -12.24
N CYS A 17 -19.16 -15.36 -11.69
CA CYS A 17 -18.02 -14.60 -11.21
C CYS A 17 -17.36 -15.45 -10.11
N THR A 18 -16.29 -16.16 -10.46
CA THR A 18 -15.42 -16.81 -9.48
C THR A 18 -14.72 -15.73 -8.69
N ASN A 19 -15.28 -15.38 -7.53
CA ASN A 19 -14.66 -14.55 -6.55
C ASN A 19 -13.37 -15.24 -6.08
N LYS A 20 -12.21 -14.69 -6.42
CA LYS A 20 -10.95 -15.11 -5.83
C LYS A 20 -11.00 -14.68 -4.35
N PRO A 21 -10.85 -15.61 -3.38
CA PRO A 21 -10.79 -15.24 -1.98
C PRO A 21 -9.49 -14.47 -1.71
N GLY A 22 -9.57 -13.40 -0.95
CA GLY A 22 -8.40 -12.77 -0.32
C GLY A 22 -8.05 -11.34 -0.73
N THR A 23 -8.73 -10.71 -1.70
CA THR A 23 -8.39 -9.33 -2.09
C THR A 23 -9.24 -8.30 -1.35
N VAL A 24 -8.62 -7.27 -0.79
CA VAL A 24 -9.32 -6.02 -0.46
C VAL A 24 -9.90 -5.52 -1.77
N ARG A 25 -11.22 -5.57 -1.90
CA ARG A 25 -11.88 -5.10 -3.12
C ARG A 25 -11.82 -3.58 -3.12
N ILE A 26 -11.18 -3.02 -4.12
CA ILE A 26 -11.47 -1.65 -4.54
C ILE A 26 -12.94 -1.68 -4.96
N GLN A 27 -13.83 -1.24 -4.06
CA GLN A 27 -15.29 -1.30 -4.27
C GLN A 27 -15.79 -0.26 -5.26
N GLY A 28 -14.90 0.44 -5.94
CA GLY A 28 -15.24 1.42 -6.96
C GLY A 28 -14.03 2.18 -7.44
N GLN A 29 -14.21 2.94 -8.50
CA GLN A 29 -13.19 3.81 -9.06
C GLN A 29 -12.86 5.03 -8.15
N MET A 30 -13.52 5.13 -7.00
CA MET A 30 -13.35 6.19 -5.99
C MET A 30 -12.74 5.68 -4.68
N ASP A 31 -12.14 4.50 -4.68
CA ASP A 31 -11.55 3.89 -3.49
C ASP A 31 -10.05 3.63 -3.66
N TRP A 32 -9.32 3.89 -2.56
CA TRP A 32 -7.91 3.56 -2.33
C TRP A 32 -7.75 3.24 -0.84
N PRO A 33 -8.39 2.15 -0.35
CA PRO A 33 -8.73 2.01 1.07
C PRO A 33 -7.59 1.55 1.97
N ILE A 34 -6.44 1.23 1.38
CA ILE A 34 -5.26 0.72 2.08
C ILE A 34 -3.99 1.40 1.53
N PHE A 35 -2.94 1.39 2.32
CA PHE A 35 -1.60 1.79 1.88
C PHE A 35 -1.23 1.06 0.58
N ARG A 36 -0.76 1.78 -0.44
CA ARG A 36 -0.42 1.28 -1.79
C ARG A 36 -1.62 0.81 -2.66
N GLY A 37 -2.87 0.94 -2.19
CA GLY A 37 -4.09 0.72 -2.95
C GLY A 37 -4.65 -0.69 -2.94
N ASP A 38 -3.84 -1.71 -2.75
CA ASP A 38 -4.26 -3.11 -2.70
C ASP A 38 -3.55 -3.91 -1.60
N ASP A 39 -4.04 -5.10 -1.31
CA ASP A 39 -3.51 -6.01 -0.29
C ASP A 39 -2.12 -6.60 -0.65
N ALA A 40 -1.78 -6.61 -1.93
CA ALA A 40 -0.48 -7.01 -2.45
C ALA A 40 0.58 -5.89 -2.36
N LEU A 41 0.17 -4.68 -1.94
CA LEU A 41 0.98 -3.46 -1.89
C LEU A 41 1.62 -3.12 -3.24
N SER A 42 0.95 -3.46 -4.35
CA SER A 42 1.51 -3.36 -5.69
C SER A 42 1.83 -1.93 -6.12
N GLY A 43 1.13 -0.95 -5.56
CA GLY A 43 1.26 0.46 -5.97
C GLY A 43 0.88 0.69 -7.42
N TYR A 44 -0.02 -0.13 -7.97
CA TYR A 44 -0.48 -0.08 -9.34
C TYR A 44 -2.00 0.05 -9.43
N THR A 45 -2.47 0.82 -10.39
CA THR A 45 -3.89 0.90 -10.77
C THR A 45 -4.06 1.01 -12.28
N GLU A 46 -5.17 0.45 -12.81
CA GLU A 46 -5.58 0.65 -14.20
C GLU A 46 -6.21 2.03 -14.46
N LEU A 47 -6.42 2.82 -13.41
CA LEU A 47 -6.93 4.18 -13.55
C LEU A 47 -5.94 5.05 -14.33
N ARG A 48 -6.44 5.95 -15.16
CA ARG A 48 -5.63 6.94 -15.86
C ARG A 48 -5.62 8.26 -15.12
N LEU A 49 -4.48 8.90 -15.06
CA LEU A 49 -4.36 10.27 -14.62
C LEU A 49 -4.90 11.23 -15.71
N PRO A 50 -5.41 12.40 -15.33
CA PRO A 50 -5.61 13.49 -16.29
C PRO A 50 -4.31 13.81 -17.04
N SER A 51 -4.41 14.17 -18.32
CA SER A 51 -3.22 14.53 -19.14
C SER A 51 -2.50 15.78 -18.63
N GLU A 52 -3.27 16.73 -18.09
CA GLU A 52 -2.79 17.98 -17.51
C GLU A 52 -3.49 18.16 -16.15
N PRO A 53 -2.95 17.58 -15.07
CA PRO A 53 -3.55 17.72 -13.76
C PRO A 53 -3.44 19.15 -13.24
N GLU A 54 -4.55 19.69 -12.71
CA GLU A 54 -4.60 20.97 -12.03
C GLU A 54 -4.80 20.77 -10.53
N LEU A 55 -4.28 21.68 -9.72
CA LEU A 55 -4.65 21.75 -8.31
C LEU A 55 -6.10 22.16 -8.19
N LEU A 56 -6.94 21.30 -7.61
CA LEU A 56 -8.36 21.56 -7.40
C LEU A 56 -8.59 22.26 -6.07
N TRP A 57 -7.98 21.75 -5.01
CA TRP A 57 -8.06 22.32 -3.66
C TRP A 57 -6.94 21.80 -2.77
N THR A 58 -6.76 22.47 -1.65
CA THR A 58 -5.91 22.02 -0.53
C THR A 58 -6.69 22.05 0.77
N TYR A 59 -6.37 21.11 1.68
CA TYR A 59 -6.89 21.10 3.04
C TYR A 59 -5.73 21.05 4.03
N LYS A 60 -5.66 22.00 4.97
CA LYS A 60 -4.63 22.04 6.01
C LYS A 60 -5.08 21.27 7.24
N GLY A 61 -4.51 20.10 7.49
CA GLY A 61 -4.79 19.26 8.66
C GLY A 61 -4.12 19.72 9.95
N GLY A 62 -3.34 20.78 9.89
CA GLY A 62 -2.87 21.56 11.04
C GLY A 62 -1.66 21.00 11.80
N THR A 63 -1.09 19.84 11.44
CA THR A 63 0.07 19.25 12.13
C THR A 63 0.79 18.20 11.29
N ASN A 64 2.04 17.90 11.65
CA ASN A 64 2.88 16.94 10.95
C ASN A 64 2.26 15.53 10.91
N THR A 65 2.59 14.79 9.86
CA THR A 65 2.15 13.41 9.66
C THR A 65 3.19 12.60 8.89
N ASN A 66 3.25 11.28 9.19
CA ASN A 66 3.96 10.27 8.41
C ASN A 66 2.97 9.34 7.67
N SER A 67 1.66 9.58 7.84
CA SER A 67 0.60 8.81 7.19
C SER A 67 0.55 9.06 5.68
N SER A 68 0.19 8.06 4.90
CA SER A 68 -0.26 8.24 3.52
C SER A 68 -1.79 8.42 3.49
N PRO A 69 -2.33 9.14 2.50
CA PRO A 69 -3.77 9.23 2.33
C PRO A 69 -4.36 7.89 1.88
N VAL A 70 -5.52 7.53 2.41
CA VAL A 70 -6.37 6.45 1.92
C VAL A 70 -7.74 7.00 1.57
N VAL A 71 -8.42 6.40 0.60
CA VAL A 71 -9.72 6.90 0.12
C VAL A 71 -10.76 5.79 0.23
N TYR A 72 -11.89 6.11 0.81
CA TYR A 72 -13.04 5.23 0.90
C TYR A 72 -14.32 6.00 0.62
N GLN A 73 -15.09 5.55 -0.37
CA GLN A 73 -16.34 6.18 -0.83
C GLN A 73 -16.18 7.69 -1.10
N GLY A 74 -15.05 8.07 -1.73
CA GLY A 74 -14.76 9.45 -2.09
C GLY A 74 -14.36 10.37 -0.93
N VAL A 75 -14.16 9.85 0.27
CA VAL A 75 -13.60 10.59 1.41
C VAL A 75 -12.15 10.13 1.62
N THR A 76 -11.24 11.09 1.70
CA THR A 76 -9.81 10.86 1.93
C THR A 76 -9.50 10.93 3.41
N TYR A 77 -8.94 9.85 3.97
CA TYR A 77 -8.59 9.73 5.38
C TYR A 77 -7.08 9.69 5.56
N TRP A 78 -6.60 10.30 6.65
CA TRP A 78 -5.21 10.19 7.11
C TRP A 78 -5.13 10.42 8.62
N SER A 79 -4.04 10.03 9.23
CA SER A 79 -3.74 10.30 10.64
C SER A 79 -2.67 11.38 10.77
N ASN A 80 -2.48 11.92 11.96
CA ASN A 80 -1.40 12.86 12.26
C ASN A 80 -0.73 12.58 13.61
N ASN A 81 0.44 13.21 13.83
CA ASN A 81 1.27 12.99 15.02
C ASN A 81 0.64 13.46 16.35
N ARG A 82 -0.52 14.13 16.30
CA ARG A 82 -1.31 14.47 17.50
C ARG A 82 -2.45 13.49 17.77
N GLY A 83 -2.53 12.41 16.98
CA GLY A 83 -3.56 11.38 17.18
C GLY A 83 -4.91 11.69 16.52
N ARG A 84 -4.98 12.72 15.65
CA ARG A 84 -6.21 13.01 14.91
C ARG A 84 -6.28 12.15 13.65
N ILE A 85 -7.43 11.57 13.39
CA ILE A 85 -7.79 11.00 12.10
C ILE A 85 -8.73 11.99 11.43
N LEU A 86 -8.31 12.49 10.27
CA LEU A 86 -9.10 13.44 9.49
C LEU A 86 -9.65 12.75 8.25
N GLY A 87 -10.85 13.13 7.84
CA GLY A 87 -11.49 12.66 6.61
C GLY A 87 -12.08 13.84 5.84
N VAL A 88 -11.62 14.05 4.60
CA VAL A 88 -12.03 15.15 3.73
C VAL A 88 -12.64 14.58 2.45
N ASP A 89 -13.80 15.07 2.05
CA ASP A 89 -14.46 14.62 0.82
C ASP A 89 -13.75 15.14 -0.45
N ILE A 90 -14.19 14.63 -1.59
CA ILE A 90 -13.62 15.00 -2.89
C ILE A 90 -13.79 16.49 -3.23
N GLY A 91 -14.68 17.20 -2.55
CA GLY A 91 -14.86 18.66 -2.66
C GLY A 91 -13.98 19.49 -1.71
N GLY A 92 -13.15 18.84 -0.90
CA GLY A 92 -12.26 19.51 0.07
C GLY A 92 -12.91 19.85 1.42
N LYS A 93 -14.11 19.31 1.72
CA LYS A 93 -14.82 19.56 2.98
C LYS A 93 -14.53 18.48 4.01
N LEU A 94 -14.29 18.89 5.26
CA LEU A 94 -14.10 17.99 6.39
C LEU A 94 -15.40 17.23 6.71
N HIS A 95 -15.32 15.89 6.72
CA HIS A 95 -16.42 14.98 7.05
C HIS A 95 -16.17 14.17 8.31
N PHE A 96 -14.90 13.86 8.58
CA PHE A 96 -14.52 13.01 9.67
C PHE A 96 -13.39 13.66 10.45
N ASP A 97 -13.51 13.65 11.77
CA ASP A 97 -12.51 14.15 12.69
C ASP A 97 -12.62 13.36 14.00
N TYR A 98 -11.60 12.54 14.27
CA TYR A 98 -11.59 11.64 15.41
C TYR A 98 -10.28 11.77 16.19
N ASP A 99 -10.34 11.90 17.49
CA ASP A 99 -9.19 12.07 18.38
C ASP A 99 -8.89 10.76 19.12
N LEU A 100 -7.76 10.14 18.81
CA LEU A 100 -7.25 8.95 19.50
C LEU A 100 -6.54 9.25 20.82
N GLN A 101 -6.32 10.54 21.13
CA GLN A 101 -5.62 11.02 22.34
C GLN A 101 -4.20 10.47 22.49
N THR A 102 -3.59 9.99 21.42
CA THR A 102 -2.22 9.47 21.38
C THR A 102 -1.66 9.62 19.97
N ALA A 103 -0.35 9.84 19.86
CA ALA A 103 0.28 10.00 18.55
C ALA A 103 0.12 8.78 17.65
N VAL A 104 0.04 9.02 16.33
CA VAL A 104 -0.09 8.01 15.30
C VAL A 104 0.86 8.32 14.16
N ASN A 105 1.63 7.30 13.75
CA ASN A 105 2.50 7.35 12.58
C ASN A 105 1.98 6.47 11.43
N ALA A 106 1.12 5.51 11.75
CA ALA A 106 0.60 4.55 10.78
C ALA A 106 -0.36 5.17 9.77
N THR A 107 -0.35 4.66 8.56
CA THR A 107 -1.40 4.91 7.56
C THR A 107 -2.63 4.08 7.94
N PRO A 108 -3.84 4.67 7.99
CA PRO A 108 -5.06 3.91 8.25
C PRO A 108 -5.34 2.91 7.12
N MET A 109 -6.08 1.87 7.44
CA MET A 109 -6.70 0.95 6.49
C MET A 109 -8.21 0.94 6.71
N ILE A 110 -9.00 0.82 5.63
CA ILE A 110 -10.46 0.79 5.72
C ILE A 110 -10.99 -0.47 5.04
N ASP A 111 -11.81 -1.21 5.77
CA ASP A 111 -12.54 -2.37 5.24
C ASP A 111 -13.98 -2.34 5.78
N ALA A 112 -14.97 -2.47 4.91
CA ALA A 112 -16.40 -2.50 5.24
C ALA A 112 -16.85 -1.39 6.22
N SER A 113 -16.50 -0.12 5.92
CA SER A 113 -16.82 1.08 6.75
C SER A 113 -16.20 1.08 8.15
N THR A 114 -15.21 0.22 8.41
CA THR A 114 -14.39 0.23 9.61
C THR A 114 -12.98 0.68 9.29
N LEU A 115 -12.50 1.68 10.00
CA LEU A 115 -11.13 2.16 9.91
C LEU A 115 -10.28 1.46 10.97
N PHE A 116 -9.17 0.88 10.57
CA PHE A 116 -8.20 0.21 11.42
C PHE A 116 -6.90 1.02 11.42
N ILE A 117 -6.35 1.25 12.62
CA ILE A 117 -5.14 2.06 12.75
C ILE A 117 -4.30 1.63 13.95
N GLY A 118 -3.01 1.44 13.69
CA GLY A 118 -2.00 1.19 14.72
C GLY A 118 -1.57 2.50 15.39
N ARG A 119 -1.33 2.45 16.69
CA ARG A 119 -0.94 3.59 17.54
C ARG A 119 0.46 3.38 18.10
N ILE A 120 1.15 4.47 18.44
CA ILE A 120 2.48 4.37 19.05
C ILE A 120 2.46 3.81 20.49
N ASP A 121 1.31 3.83 21.15
CA ASP A 121 1.12 3.23 22.48
C ASP A 121 0.85 1.71 22.44
N GLY A 122 1.03 1.07 21.26
CA GLY A 122 0.90 -0.37 21.08
C GLY A 122 -0.52 -0.88 20.87
N ARG A 123 -1.48 -0.01 20.57
CA ARG A 123 -2.88 -0.42 20.37
C ARG A 123 -3.27 -0.40 18.89
N MET A 124 -3.81 -1.52 18.40
CA MET A 124 -4.59 -1.54 17.16
C MET A 124 -6.02 -1.11 17.50
N THR A 125 -6.53 -0.13 16.79
CA THR A 125 -7.86 0.45 17.04
C THR A 125 -8.74 0.26 15.82
N ALA A 126 -9.96 -0.26 16.03
CA ALA A 126 -11.02 -0.27 15.02
C ALA A 126 -12.06 0.80 15.31
N ILE A 127 -12.39 1.60 14.30
CA ILE A 127 -13.29 2.75 14.42
C ILE A 127 -14.39 2.63 13.38
N SER A 128 -15.65 2.76 13.78
CA SER A 128 -16.77 2.86 12.86
C SER A 128 -16.78 4.24 12.19
N LEU A 129 -16.69 4.27 10.86
CA LEU A 129 -16.79 5.53 10.10
C LEU A 129 -18.19 6.16 10.18
N GLU A 130 -19.23 5.34 10.34
CA GLU A 130 -20.62 5.81 10.45
C GLU A 130 -20.91 6.39 11.83
N LYS A 131 -20.58 5.62 12.91
CA LYS A 131 -20.88 6.00 14.29
C LYS A 131 -19.87 6.97 14.88
N LYS A 132 -18.68 7.03 14.29
CA LYS A 132 -17.51 7.77 14.80
C LYS A 132 -17.14 7.34 16.23
N ASP A 133 -17.19 6.03 16.48
CA ASP A 133 -16.90 5.40 17.77
C ASP A 133 -15.86 4.32 17.61
N THR A 134 -15.05 4.10 18.67
CA THR A 134 -14.19 2.91 18.77
C THR A 134 -15.06 1.67 18.91
N LEU A 135 -14.83 0.68 18.02
CA LEU A 135 -15.49 -0.63 18.09
C LEU A 135 -14.75 -1.58 19.03
N TRP A 136 -13.42 -1.62 18.89
CA TRP A 136 -12.56 -2.42 19.75
C TRP A 136 -11.12 -1.90 19.74
N LEU A 137 -10.35 -2.36 20.73
CA LEU A 137 -8.92 -2.14 20.89
C LEU A 137 -8.24 -3.50 21.09
N TYR A 138 -7.09 -3.71 20.45
CA TYR A 138 -6.21 -4.84 20.70
C TYR A 138 -4.86 -4.31 21.17
N GLU A 139 -4.37 -4.75 22.33
CA GLU A 139 -3.13 -4.28 22.94
C GLU A 139 -1.95 -5.20 22.58
N THR A 140 -0.84 -4.60 22.16
CA THR A 140 0.47 -5.24 21.95
C THR A 140 1.48 -4.63 22.91
N MET A 141 2.67 -5.24 23.01
CA MET A 141 3.74 -4.75 23.89
C MET A 141 4.66 -3.74 23.20
N GLY A 142 4.46 -3.44 21.93
CA GLY A 142 5.28 -2.53 21.13
C GLY A 142 4.45 -1.57 20.29
N GLN A 143 5.07 -0.49 19.83
CA GLN A 143 4.39 0.48 18.96
C GLN A 143 3.96 -0.15 17.61
N LEU A 144 2.88 0.39 17.05
CA LEU A 144 2.37 0.01 15.73
C LEU A 144 2.54 1.20 14.78
N SER A 145 3.54 1.14 13.91
CA SER A 145 3.90 2.25 13.00
C SER A 145 3.56 1.96 11.54
N ALA A 146 3.38 0.69 11.16
CA ALA A 146 3.02 0.29 9.81
C ALA A 146 1.52 0.25 9.58
N SER A 147 1.10 0.36 8.31
CA SER A 147 -0.28 0.11 7.92
C SER A 147 -0.64 -1.37 8.12
N ALA A 148 -1.84 -1.61 8.64
CA ALA A 148 -2.42 -2.96 8.66
C ALA A 148 -2.85 -3.40 7.26
N ASN A 149 -3.11 -4.69 7.10
CA ASN A 149 -3.72 -5.29 5.92
C ASN A 149 -4.93 -6.15 6.36
N SER A 150 -5.80 -6.52 5.42
CA SER A 150 -6.96 -7.37 5.74
C SER A 150 -7.05 -8.56 4.80
N LEU A 151 -7.44 -9.70 5.35
CA LEU A 151 -7.54 -10.96 4.61
C LEU A 151 -8.87 -11.70 4.92
N ASP A 152 -9.20 -12.67 4.08
CA ASP A 152 -10.26 -13.63 4.38
C ASP A 152 -9.70 -14.76 5.24
N PHE A 153 -10.32 -14.99 6.38
CA PHE A 153 -9.99 -16.08 7.29
C PHE A 153 -11.23 -16.94 7.52
N GLU A 154 -11.31 -18.10 6.88
CA GLU A 154 -12.43 -19.03 7.02
C GLU A 154 -13.80 -18.38 6.79
N GLY A 155 -13.90 -17.52 5.77
CA GLY A 155 -15.15 -16.83 5.40
C GLY A 155 -15.49 -15.60 6.24
N ARG A 156 -14.58 -15.14 7.13
CA ARG A 156 -14.68 -13.91 7.89
C ARG A 156 -13.47 -13.01 7.62
N ARG A 157 -13.60 -11.72 7.88
CA ARG A 157 -12.48 -10.79 7.71
C ARG A 157 -11.57 -10.81 8.92
N ALA A 158 -10.27 -10.83 8.68
CA ALA A 158 -9.23 -10.69 9.68
C ALA A 158 -8.30 -9.54 9.32
N ILE A 159 -7.71 -8.91 10.33
CA ILE A 159 -6.73 -7.83 10.21
C ILE A 159 -5.36 -8.37 10.58
N VAL A 160 -4.36 -8.09 9.75
CA VAL A 160 -2.99 -8.50 9.98
C VAL A 160 -2.09 -7.27 10.09
N PHE A 161 -1.22 -7.24 11.09
CA PHE A 161 -0.30 -6.13 11.34
C PHE A 161 0.94 -6.57 12.11
N GLY A 162 2.04 -5.87 11.87
CA GLY A 162 3.29 -6.04 12.60
C GLY A 162 3.42 -5.08 13.77
N SER A 163 4.17 -5.47 14.79
CA SER A 163 4.46 -4.68 15.99
C SER A 163 5.97 -4.60 16.27
N TYR A 164 6.37 -3.59 17.01
CA TYR A 164 7.74 -3.44 17.50
C TYR A 164 8.04 -4.35 18.71
N ASP A 165 7.07 -5.12 19.18
CA ASP A 165 7.30 -6.22 20.13
C ASP A 165 7.77 -7.52 19.47
N ASN A 166 8.14 -7.49 18.21
CA ASN A 166 8.63 -8.60 17.38
C ASN A 166 7.54 -9.58 16.94
N PHE A 167 6.26 -9.23 17.06
CA PHE A 167 5.18 -10.11 16.63
C PHE A 167 4.42 -9.58 15.43
N LEU A 168 4.02 -10.51 14.58
CA LEU A 168 2.94 -10.36 13.61
C LEU A 168 1.65 -10.86 14.26
N TYR A 169 0.59 -10.07 14.20
CA TYR A 169 -0.71 -10.41 14.75
C TYR A 169 -1.76 -10.56 13.65
N VAL A 170 -2.62 -11.55 13.81
CA VAL A 170 -3.84 -11.75 13.01
C VAL A 170 -5.00 -11.73 13.98
N VAL A 171 -5.90 -10.76 13.84
CA VAL A 171 -7.06 -10.58 14.72
C VAL A 171 -8.36 -10.59 13.91
N ASP A 172 -9.46 -11.01 14.50
CA ASP A 172 -10.78 -10.94 13.90
C ASP A 172 -11.21 -9.48 13.69
N ALA A 173 -11.57 -9.11 12.47
CA ALA A 173 -11.87 -7.73 12.10
C ALA A 173 -13.08 -7.15 12.84
N LYS A 174 -14.05 -8.00 13.23
CA LYS A 174 -15.28 -7.57 13.88
C LYS A 174 -15.13 -7.39 15.38
N SER A 175 -14.39 -8.29 16.03
CA SER A 175 -14.28 -8.34 17.50
C SER A 175 -12.94 -7.90 18.05
N GLY A 176 -11.87 -7.85 17.23
CA GLY A 176 -10.50 -7.64 17.68
C GLY A 176 -9.88 -8.86 18.39
N ALA A 177 -10.58 -10.00 18.44
CA ALA A 177 -10.06 -11.20 19.09
C ALA A 177 -8.84 -11.76 18.34
N LEU A 178 -7.80 -12.14 19.11
CA LEU A 178 -6.62 -12.78 18.53
C LEU A 178 -6.99 -14.10 17.84
N ILE A 179 -6.54 -14.26 16.60
CA ILE A 179 -6.63 -15.50 15.84
C ILE A 179 -5.26 -16.21 15.90
N HIS A 180 -4.21 -15.51 15.47
CA HIS A 180 -2.84 -16.02 15.48
C HIS A 180 -1.86 -14.91 15.84
N SER A 181 -0.73 -15.27 16.42
CA SER A 181 0.46 -14.44 16.51
C SER A 181 1.69 -15.25 16.04
N PHE A 182 2.64 -14.57 15.43
CA PHE A 182 3.89 -15.14 14.97
C PHE A 182 5.06 -14.29 15.44
N GLU A 183 6.02 -14.90 16.14
CA GLU A 183 7.23 -14.22 16.59
C GLU A 183 8.25 -14.15 15.45
N SER A 184 8.65 -12.95 15.05
CA SER A 184 9.55 -12.71 13.91
C SER A 184 11.03 -12.68 14.29
N GLY A 185 11.34 -12.60 15.58
CA GLY A 185 12.70 -12.47 16.08
C GLY A 185 13.24 -11.04 16.07
N TYR A 186 12.60 -10.10 15.39
CA TYR A 186 12.93 -8.68 15.38
C TYR A 186 11.67 -7.83 15.11
N TYR A 187 11.69 -6.52 15.45
CA TYR A 187 10.53 -5.67 15.28
C TYR A 187 10.13 -5.47 13.80
N LEU A 188 8.82 -5.37 13.59
CA LEU A 188 8.20 -5.22 12.29
C LEU A 188 7.80 -3.75 12.09
N ASN A 189 8.50 -3.08 11.17
CA ASN A 189 8.30 -1.66 10.86
C ASN A 189 7.62 -1.40 9.51
N GLY A 190 7.55 -2.40 8.63
CA GLY A 190 6.91 -2.33 7.31
C GLY A 190 5.48 -2.86 7.31
N ALA A 191 4.68 -2.37 6.35
CA ALA A 191 3.39 -2.98 6.05
C ALA A 191 3.61 -4.38 5.44
N VAL A 192 2.65 -5.27 5.68
CA VAL A 192 2.72 -6.65 5.21
C VAL A 192 1.95 -6.78 3.88
N ALA A 193 2.52 -7.49 2.90
CA ALA A 193 1.86 -7.81 1.64
C ALA A 193 1.17 -9.18 1.69
N LEU A 194 0.08 -9.33 0.97
CA LEU A 194 -0.67 -10.59 0.89
C LEU A 194 -0.50 -11.28 -0.47
N HIS A 195 -0.31 -12.59 -0.41
CA HIS A 195 -0.37 -13.46 -1.58
C HIS A 195 -1.21 -14.70 -1.25
N GLN A 196 -2.42 -14.76 -1.81
CA GLN A 196 -3.39 -15.79 -1.44
C GLN A 196 -3.66 -15.77 0.08
N ASN A 197 -3.41 -16.88 0.79
CA ASN A 197 -3.59 -16.99 2.23
C ASN A 197 -2.27 -16.81 3.01
N HIS A 198 -1.28 -16.14 2.41
CA HIS A 198 0.04 -15.93 3.02
C HIS A 198 0.35 -14.45 3.16
N VAL A 199 0.91 -14.12 4.31
CA VAL A 199 1.53 -12.81 4.57
C VAL A 199 3.01 -12.89 4.21
N ILE A 200 3.48 -11.89 3.47
CA ILE A 200 4.89 -11.70 3.14
C ILE A 200 5.36 -10.39 3.75
N PHE A 201 6.44 -10.44 4.52
CA PHE A 201 7.00 -9.25 5.14
C PHE A 201 8.52 -9.40 5.33
N GLY A 202 9.20 -8.26 5.40
CA GLY A 202 10.60 -8.16 5.75
C GLY A 202 10.80 -7.51 7.11
N GLY A 203 12.00 -7.66 7.66
CA GLY A 203 12.38 -7.07 8.93
C GLY A 203 13.78 -6.47 8.91
N CYS A 204 14.16 -5.80 10.01
CA CYS A 204 15.50 -5.27 10.21
C CYS A 204 16.55 -6.34 10.50
N ASP A 205 16.16 -7.61 10.51
CA ASP A 205 17.02 -8.79 10.61
C ASP A 205 17.41 -9.39 9.25
N ALA A 206 17.10 -8.69 8.16
CA ALA A 206 17.31 -9.10 6.77
C ALA A 206 16.51 -10.34 6.31
N TRP A 207 15.65 -10.89 7.13
CA TRP A 207 14.79 -12.01 6.74
C TRP A 207 13.51 -11.54 6.06
N LEU A 208 13.25 -12.04 4.86
CA LEU A 208 11.93 -12.03 4.24
C LEU A 208 11.21 -13.34 4.64
N ARG A 209 10.00 -13.23 5.18
CA ARG A 209 9.22 -14.35 5.71
C ARG A 209 7.92 -14.52 4.98
N VAL A 210 7.49 -15.78 4.84
CA VAL A 210 6.19 -16.18 4.29
C VAL A 210 5.44 -16.95 5.37
N ILE A 211 4.32 -16.39 5.84
CA ILE A 211 3.49 -16.96 6.92
C ILE A 211 2.14 -17.35 6.37
N ASN A 212 1.71 -18.58 6.60
CA ASN A 212 0.35 -19.00 6.31
C ASN A 212 -0.61 -18.43 7.36
N CYS A 213 -1.53 -17.56 6.92
CA CYS A 213 -2.47 -16.89 7.84
C CYS A 213 -3.52 -17.84 8.43
N GLN A 214 -3.82 -18.97 7.78
CA GLN A 214 -4.80 -19.92 8.28
C GLN A 214 -4.24 -20.75 9.45
N THR A 215 -2.95 -20.96 9.49
CA THR A 215 -2.29 -21.79 10.51
C THR A 215 -1.41 -21.00 11.48
N GLY A 216 -1.08 -19.73 11.16
CA GLY A 216 -0.11 -18.93 11.92
C GLY A 216 1.32 -19.42 11.83
N VAL A 217 1.65 -20.33 10.87
CA VAL A 217 2.97 -20.99 10.78
C VAL A 217 3.77 -20.43 9.61
N SER A 218 5.08 -20.23 9.80
CA SER A 218 6.01 -19.92 8.71
C SER A 218 6.08 -21.08 7.74
N THR A 219 5.86 -20.81 6.46
CA THR A 219 5.95 -21.79 5.38
C THR A 219 7.27 -21.70 4.64
N ASP A 220 7.91 -20.52 4.66
CA ASP A 220 9.22 -20.30 4.06
C ASP A 220 9.85 -18.99 4.54
N SER A 221 11.16 -18.83 4.30
CA SER A 221 11.89 -17.60 4.57
C SER A 221 13.16 -17.53 3.71
N LEU A 222 13.62 -16.29 3.45
CA LEU A 222 14.83 -16.01 2.70
C LEU A 222 15.65 -14.94 3.43
N LEU A 223 16.92 -15.23 3.71
CA LEU A 223 17.87 -14.25 4.21
C LEU A 223 18.40 -13.42 3.05
N LEU A 224 18.22 -12.10 3.10
CA LEU A 224 18.77 -11.15 2.15
C LEU A 224 20.15 -10.65 2.61
N ASP A 225 20.84 -9.87 1.76
CA ASP A 225 22.20 -9.40 2.06
C ASP A 225 22.23 -8.30 3.15
N ALA A 226 21.12 -7.55 3.28
CA ALA A 226 20.96 -6.49 4.27
C ALA A 226 19.51 -6.40 4.76
N TYR A 227 19.27 -5.62 5.82
CA TYR A 227 17.94 -5.40 6.34
C TYR A 227 16.99 -4.79 5.29
N ILE A 228 15.70 -5.07 5.46
CA ILE A 228 14.63 -4.70 4.55
C ILE A 228 13.92 -3.47 5.14
N PRO A 229 14.20 -2.25 4.63
CA PRO A 229 13.65 -1.03 5.22
C PRO A 229 12.21 -0.75 4.81
N ALA A 230 11.76 -1.36 3.71
CA ALA A 230 10.44 -1.13 3.12
C ALA A 230 9.62 -2.43 3.04
N SER A 231 8.34 -2.26 2.72
CA SER A 231 7.44 -3.40 2.51
C SER A 231 7.71 -4.09 1.17
N PRO A 232 7.46 -5.39 1.04
CA PRO A 232 7.43 -6.05 -0.26
C PRO A 232 6.22 -5.61 -1.09
N ALA A 233 6.32 -5.72 -2.42
CA ALA A 233 5.22 -5.49 -3.36
C ALA A 233 5.03 -6.72 -4.25
N ILE A 234 3.78 -7.12 -4.48
CA ILE A 234 3.47 -8.37 -5.19
C ILE A 234 2.61 -8.08 -6.43
N SER A 235 2.91 -8.79 -7.52
CA SER A 235 2.10 -8.78 -8.74
C SER A 235 2.03 -10.19 -9.34
N GLY A 236 0.83 -10.79 -9.32
CA GLY A 236 0.66 -12.20 -9.61
C GLY A 236 1.40 -13.07 -8.60
N ASN A 237 2.26 -13.96 -9.06
CA ASN A 237 3.07 -14.82 -8.21
C ASN A 237 4.49 -14.28 -7.96
N HIS A 238 4.77 -13.02 -8.28
CA HIS A 238 6.08 -12.42 -8.12
C HIS A 238 6.07 -11.36 -7.03
N CYS A 239 6.98 -11.48 -6.08
CA CYS A 239 7.23 -10.54 -5.00
C CYS A 239 8.52 -9.78 -5.27
N TYR A 240 8.52 -8.48 -5.04
CA TYR A 240 9.68 -7.60 -5.20
C TYR A 240 9.96 -6.87 -3.90
N VAL A 241 11.23 -6.81 -3.52
CA VAL A 241 11.67 -6.11 -2.31
C VAL A 241 13.07 -5.55 -2.51
N GLY A 242 13.30 -4.36 -1.99
CA GLY A 242 14.61 -3.74 -1.93
C GLY A 242 15.27 -3.94 -0.57
N ASP A 243 16.60 -4.00 -0.53
CA ASP A 243 17.38 -4.00 0.70
C ASP A 243 18.21 -2.71 0.86
N TYR A 244 18.78 -2.55 2.04
CA TYR A 244 19.60 -1.37 2.37
C TYR A 244 20.95 -1.35 1.67
N SER A 245 21.41 -2.48 1.13
CA SER A 245 22.65 -2.57 0.34
C SER A 245 22.47 -2.27 -1.15
N GLY A 246 21.27 -1.83 -1.57
CA GLY A 246 20.99 -1.44 -2.95
C GLY A 246 20.74 -2.62 -3.87
N ASN A 247 20.27 -3.74 -3.36
CA ASN A 247 19.82 -4.86 -4.16
C ASN A 247 18.29 -4.87 -4.25
N ILE A 248 17.77 -5.32 -5.39
CA ILE A 248 16.38 -5.68 -5.57
C ILE A 248 16.31 -7.18 -5.73
N TYR A 249 15.37 -7.79 -5.02
CA TYR A 249 15.09 -9.21 -5.12
C TYR A 249 13.74 -9.42 -5.80
N GLU A 250 13.72 -10.33 -6.75
CA GLU A 250 12.52 -10.91 -7.33
C GLU A 250 12.38 -12.33 -6.78
N LEU A 251 11.22 -12.63 -6.21
CA LEU A 251 10.88 -13.94 -5.69
C LEU A 251 9.65 -14.47 -6.41
N ARG A 252 9.68 -15.73 -6.85
CA ARG A 252 8.51 -16.41 -7.39
C ARG A 252 7.86 -17.23 -6.29
N LEU A 253 6.61 -16.93 -6.01
CA LEU A 253 5.83 -17.56 -4.94
C LEU A 253 4.95 -18.67 -5.53
N GLU A 254 5.04 -19.87 -4.98
CA GLU A 254 4.18 -20.99 -5.32
C GLU A 254 3.72 -21.73 -4.07
N LYS A 255 2.41 -21.89 -3.91
CA LYS A 255 1.80 -22.64 -2.79
C LYS A 255 2.33 -22.20 -1.43
N GLY A 256 2.54 -20.90 -1.25
CA GLY A 256 3.04 -20.31 -0.01
C GLY A 256 4.52 -20.54 0.25
N LYS A 257 5.31 -20.83 -0.77
CA LYS A 257 6.77 -20.98 -0.70
C LYS A 257 7.47 -20.11 -1.72
N ILE A 258 8.73 -19.81 -1.47
CA ILE A 258 9.63 -19.14 -2.39
C ILE A 258 10.23 -20.23 -3.31
N ALA A 259 9.59 -20.42 -4.48
CA ALA A 259 10.01 -21.44 -5.43
C ALA A 259 11.33 -21.06 -6.13
N GLU A 260 11.53 -19.78 -6.38
CA GLU A 260 12.75 -19.22 -6.99
C GLU A 260 12.98 -17.81 -6.46
N HIS A 261 14.24 -17.40 -6.40
CA HIS A 261 14.59 -16.02 -6.16
C HIS A 261 15.75 -15.58 -7.05
N LYS A 262 15.75 -14.29 -7.39
CA LYS A 262 16.78 -13.67 -8.21
C LYS A 262 17.14 -12.33 -7.59
N LYS A 263 18.44 -12.12 -7.39
CA LYS A 263 18.96 -10.81 -7.01
C LYS A 263 19.19 -9.98 -8.27
N ILE A 264 18.54 -8.83 -8.34
CA ILE A 264 18.71 -7.83 -9.38
C ILE A 264 19.48 -6.69 -8.73
N ARG A 265 20.64 -6.37 -9.25
CA ARG A 265 21.38 -5.19 -8.84
C ARG A 265 21.18 -4.09 -9.84
N THR A 266 20.65 -2.95 -9.40
CA THR A 266 20.58 -1.76 -10.22
C THR A 266 21.86 -0.98 -9.99
N SER A 267 22.49 -0.51 -11.01
CA SER A 267 23.71 0.32 -11.12
C SER A 267 24.72 0.35 -9.95
N SER A 268 25.95 0.56 -10.28
CA SER A 268 27.19 0.43 -9.52
C SER A 268 27.53 1.60 -8.58
N GLY A 269 26.56 2.30 -7.99
CA GLY A 269 26.84 3.36 -7.01
C GLY A 269 27.03 2.79 -5.61
N GLU A 270 28.13 3.13 -4.94
CA GLU A 270 28.43 2.78 -3.56
C GLU A 270 27.47 3.45 -2.61
N ASN A 271 26.28 3.54 -2.55
CA ASN A 271 25.32 4.09 -1.57
C ASN A 271 23.89 4.19 -2.11
N SER A 272 23.42 3.18 -2.86
CA SER A 272 22.06 3.20 -3.37
C SER A 272 21.15 2.25 -2.59
N SER A 273 20.72 2.64 -1.41
CA SER A 273 19.73 1.88 -0.66
C SER A 273 18.33 2.06 -1.25
N PHE A 274 17.52 1.01 -1.18
CA PHE A 274 16.11 1.04 -1.59
C PHE A 274 15.21 1.09 -0.35
N ILE A 275 14.80 2.30 0.02
CA ILE A 275 13.96 2.55 1.20
C ILE A 275 12.48 2.70 0.89
N SER A 276 12.09 2.70 -0.39
CA SER A 276 10.70 2.80 -0.84
C SER A 276 10.11 1.44 -1.21
N VAL A 277 8.80 1.31 -1.10
CA VAL A 277 8.07 0.13 -1.60
C VAL A 277 8.04 0.18 -3.13
N PRO A 278 8.43 -0.88 -3.86
CA PRO A 278 8.36 -0.89 -5.31
C PRO A 278 6.92 -0.72 -5.83
N ALA A 279 6.74 -0.05 -6.98
CA ALA A 279 5.50 -0.16 -7.73
C ALA A 279 5.68 -1.20 -8.85
N VAL A 280 4.72 -2.13 -8.97
CA VAL A 280 4.89 -3.31 -9.81
C VAL A 280 3.75 -3.44 -10.82
N THR A 281 4.10 -3.37 -12.11
CA THR A 281 3.17 -3.64 -13.21
C THR A 281 3.34 -5.07 -13.76
N SER A 282 2.64 -5.43 -14.81
CA SER A 282 2.84 -6.71 -15.51
C SER A 282 4.21 -6.81 -16.22
N THR A 283 4.87 -5.68 -16.50
CA THR A 283 6.08 -5.62 -17.35
C THR A 283 7.31 -5.03 -16.66
N ALA A 284 7.13 -4.18 -15.66
CA ALA A 284 8.20 -3.44 -15.03
C ALA A 284 8.02 -3.28 -13.51
N VAL A 285 9.13 -3.09 -12.83
CA VAL A 285 9.23 -2.67 -11.43
C VAL A 285 9.79 -1.25 -11.40
N PHE A 286 9.14 -0.37 -10.65
CA PHE A 286 9.56 1.01 -10.44
C PHE A 286 9.94 1.19 -8.98
N ILE A 287 11.17 1.63 -8.71
CA ILE A 287 11.68 1.76 -7.34
C ILE A 287 12.56 3.00 -7.21
N LEU A 288 12.38 3.72 -6.09
CA LEU A 288 13.18 4.87 -5.74
C LEU A 288 14.40 4.44 -4.92
N SER A 289 15.55 5.02 -5.23
CA SER A 289 16.80 4.80 -4.53
C SER A 289 17.34 6.09 -3.91
N ASP A 290 18.09 5.99 -2.82
CA ASP A 290 18.73 7.11 -2.13
C ASP A 290 19.73 7.90 -3.00
N ASP A 291 20.19 7.32 -4.11
CA ASP A 291 20.99 8.00 -5.14
C ASP A 291 20.19 9.04 -5.96
N ARG A 292 18.96 9.30 -5.57
CA ARG A 292 17.99 10.21 -6.21
C ARG A 292 17.54 9.79 -7.59
N HIS A 293 17.46 8.51 -7.86
CA HIS A 293 16.88 8.01 -9.11
C HIS A 293 15.61 7.17 -8.86
N LEU A 294 14.65 7.32 -9.77
CA LEU A 294 13.66 6.30 -10.02
C LEU A 294 14.22 5.36 -11.08
N TYR A 295 14.23 4.08 -10.77
CA TYR A 295 14.61 3.01 -11.70
C TYR A 295 13.37 2.31 -12.24
N SER A 296 13.34 2.07 -13.56
CA SER A 296 12.41 1.15 -14.20
C SER A 296 13.16 -0.10 -14.62
N ILE A 297 12.75 -1.25 -14.10
CA ILE A 297 13.41 -2.52 -14.30
C ILE A 297 12.46 -3.47 -15.01
N ASN A 298 12.95 -4.10 -16.10
CA ASN A 298 12.19 -5.09 -16.84
C ASN A 298 12.00 -6.37 -16.02
N ARG A 299 10.76 -6.81 -15.84
CA ARG A 299 10.46 -8.02 -15.05
C ARG A 299 10.99 -9.30 -15.66
N ARG A 300 10.98 -9.44 -17.01
CA ARG A 300 11.42 -10.68 -17.67
C ARG A 300 12.92 -10.89 -17.60
N GLY A 301 13.70 -9.83 -17.81
CA GLY A 301 15.15 -9.90 -17.89
C GLY A 301 15.90 -9.39 -16.66
N GLY A 302 15.26 -8.62 -15.80
CA GLY A 302 15.90 -7.94 -14.66
C GLY A 302 16.85 -6.83 -15.09
N THR A 303 16.74 -6.35 -16.33
CA THR A 303 17.55 -5.26 -16.90
C THR A 303 16.89 -3.91 -16.64
N GLU A 304 17.70 -2.87 -16.49
CA GLU A 304 17.22 -1.50 -16.44
C GLU A 304 16.60 -1.13 -17.82
N ASN A 305 15.33 -0.67 -17.80
CA ASN A 305 14.70 -0.08 -18.97
C ASN A 305 15.18 1.36 -19.13
N TRP A 306 15.09 2.13 -18.05
CA TRP A 306 15.51 3.52 -17.92
C TRP A 306 15.63 3.92 -16.45
N LYS A 307 16.28 5.04 -16.22
CA LYS A 307 16.31 5.73 -14.92
C LYS A 307 16.04 7.22 -15.07
N TYR A 308 15.42 7.82 -14.07
CA TYR A 308 15.12 9.23 -14.02
C TYR A 308 15.72 9.86 -12.77
N MET A 309 16.51 10.94 -12.93
CA MET A 309 17.10 11.67 -11.82
C MET A 309 16.09 12.65 -11.22
N LEU A 310 15.76 12.51 -9.94
CA LEU A 310 14.83 13.38 -9.23
C LEU A 310 15.42 14.78 -8.99
N LYS A 311 14.57 15.80 -9.02
CA LYS A 311 14.92 17.20 -8.68
C LYS A 311 15.00 17.46 -7.18
N GLY A 312 15.10 16.45 -6.34
CA GLY A 312 15.20 16.57 -4.88
C GLY A 312 15.59 15.26 -4.22
N ASN A 313 15.71 15.28 -2.90
CA ASN A 313 16.06 14.11 -2.14
C ASN A 313 14.89 13.13 -2.08
N VAL A 314 15.20 11.83 -2.12
CA VAL A 314 14.24 10.76 -1.86
C VAL A 314 13.85 10.78 -0.39
N GLY A 315 12.59 10.51 -0.13
CA GLY A 315 12.03 10.31 1.21
C GLY A 315 11.37 8.93 1.29
N GLU A 316 10.47 8.77 2.24
CA GLU A 316 9.73 7.53 2.46
C GLU A 316 8.57 7.33 1.45
N SER A 317 8.29 8.35 0.61
CA SER A 317 7.27 8.27 -0.44
C SER A 317 7.63 7.17 -1.44
N SER A 318 6.66 6.32 -1.73
CA SER A 318 6.82 5.23 -2.69
C SER A 318 6.14 5.57 -4.02
N PRO A 319 6.68 5.17 -5.18
CA PRO A 319 6.09 5.45 -6.49
C PRO A 319 4.73 4.77 -6.63
N VAL A 320 3.79 5.40 -7.34
CA VAL A 320 2.49 4.81 -7.70
C VAL A 320 2.33 4.85 -9.22
N VAL A 321 2.02 3.71 -9.81
CA VAL A 321 1.80 3.58 -11.25
C VAL A 321 0.30 3.61 -11.55
N CYS A 322 -0.08 4.51 -12.46
CA CYS A 322 -1.43 4.70 -12.96
C CYS A 322 -1.42 4.37 -14.45
N LYS A 323 -1.66 3.11 -14.77
CA LYS A 323 -1.63 2.56 -16.13
C LYS A 323 -0.31 2.85 -16.88
N ASP A 324 -0.21 3.98 -17.55
CA ASP A 324 0.91 4.41 -18.41
C ASP A 324 1.76 5.54 -17.78
N LYS A 325 1.45 5.94 -16.55
CA LYS A 325 2.15 7.02 -15.82
C LYS A 325 2.63 6.54 -14.46
N VAL A 326 3.75 7.07 -13.99
CA VAL A 326 4.21 6.88 -12.62
C VAL A 326 4.29 8.21 -11.90
N ILE A 327 3.67 8.30 -10.72
CA ILE A 327 3.75 9.45 -9.81
C ILE A 327 4.86 9.18 -8.82
N ILE A 328 5.76 10.15 -8.67
CA ILE A 328 6.80 10.16 -7.64
C ILE A 328 6.78 11.48 -6.89
N CYS A 329 7.15 11.43 -5.61
CA CYS A 329 7.24 12.58 -4.75
C CYS A 329 8.61 12.64 -4.07
N THR A 330 9.12 13.85 -3.83
CA THR A 330 10.41 14.08 -3.17
C THR A 330 10.23 14.67 -1.79
N LYS A 331 11.22 14.45 -0.93
CA LYS A 331 11.31 15.08 0.40
C LYS A 331 11.41 16.61 0.33
N THR A 332 11.72 17.18 -0.83
CA THR A 332 11.75 18.64 -1.04
C THR A 332 10.41 19.21 -1.50
N GLY A 333 9.38 18.38 -1.74
CA GLY A 333 8.03 18.83 -2.08
C GLY A 333 7.68 18.77 -3.57
N ILE A 334 8.58 18.24 -4.41
CA ILE A 334 8.33 18.11 -5.86
C ILE A 334 7.54 16.82 -6.13
N ILE A 335 6.44 16.97 -6.86
CA ILE A 335 5.66 15.88 -7.45
C ILE A 335 6.03 15.81 -8.93
N THR A 336 6.36 14.64 -9.43
CA THR A 336 6.65 14.43 -10.86
C THR A 336 5.82 13.27 -11.41
N ILE A 337 5.25 13.45 -12.59
CA ILE A 337 4.58 12.39 -13.34
C ILE A 337 5.44 12.07 -14.56
N LEU A 338 5.81 10.79 -14.70
CA LEU A 338 6.61 10.29 -15.81
C LEU A 338 5.81 9.30 -16.65
N ASP A 339 6.11 9.24 -17.95
CA ASP A 339 5.67 8.15 -18.80
C ASP A 339 6.39 6.84 -18.41
N THR A 340 5.66 5.76 -18.22
CA THR A 340 6.23 4.49 -17.75
C THR A 340 7.11 3.78 -18.77
N THR A 341 6.97 4.08 -20.07
CA THR A 341 7.70 3.44 -21.16
C THR A 341 9.03 4.14 -21.42
N SER A 342 9.00 5.48 -21.53
CA SER A 342 10.17 6.29 -21.86
C SER A 342 10.93 6.84 -20.66
N GLY A 343 10.27 6.96 -19.50
CA GLY A 343 10.83 7.66 -18.34
C GLY A 343 10.87 9.18 -18.47
N SER A 344 10.25 9.74 -19.53
CA SER A 344 10.21 11.19 -19.73
C SER A 344 9.25 11.86 -18.74
N SER A 345 9.67 13.02 -18.19
CA SER A 345 8.81 13.85 -17.34
C SER A 345 7.75 14.55 -18.19
N GLU A 346 6.49 14.38 -17.80
CA GLU A 346 5.35 14.99 -18.49
C GLU A 346 4.69 16.11 -17.70
N TRP A 347 4.79 16.06 -16.37
CA TRP A 347 4.19 17.06 -15.48
C TRP A 347 4.95 17.13 -14.16
N GLU A 348 5.03 18.33 -13.61
CA GLU A 348 5.67 18.60 -12.32
C GLU A 348 4.89 19.66 -11.55
N TYR A 349 4.91 19.53 -10.22
CA TYR A 349 4.33 20.50 -9.30
C TYR A 349 5.17 20.59 -8.04
N ASP A 350 5.45 21.81 -7.58
CA ASP A 350 6.10 22.08 -6.31
C ASP A 350 5.05 22.46 -5.26
N THR A 351 4.90 21.66 -4.22
CA THR A 351 3.99 21.94 -3.10
C THR A 351 4.51 23.00 -2.13
N GLY A 352 5.82 23.28 -2.17
CA GLY A 352 6.51 24.13 -1.18
C GLY A 352 6.61 23.48 0.21
N GLU A 353 6.21 22.22 0.36
CA GLU A 353 6.24 21.49 1.63
C GLU A 353 6.81 20.08 1.43
N PRO A 354 7.61 19.55 2.36
CA PRO A 354 8.16 18.20 2.27
C PRO A 354 7.06 17.13 2.11
N ILE A 355 7.31 16.13 1.25
CA ILE A 355 6.40 14.99 1.07
C ILE A 355 7.11 13.71 1.52
N SER A 356 6.51 13.00 2.50
CA SER A 356 6.92 11.66 2.95
C SER A 356 5.88 10.59 2.63
N SER A 357 4.64 10.99 2.36
CA SER A 357 3.53 10.09 2.05
C SER A 357 3.60 9.55 0.62
N SER A 358 3.07 8.35 0.41
CA SER A 358 2.82 7.82 -0.93
C SER A 358 1.50 8.36 -1.49
N PRO A 359 1.40 8.61 -2.81
CA PRO A 359 0.17 9.07 -3.45
C PRO A 359 -1.01 8.11 -3.27
N ALA A 360 -2.24 8.64 -3.20
CA ALA A 360 -3.46 7.88 -3.40
C ALA A 360 -4.12 8.30 -4.73
N VAL A 361 -4.68 7.33 -5.46
CA VAL A 361 -5.24 7.55 -6.79
C VAL A 361 -6.65 7.01 -6.86
N ILE A 362 -7.57 7.87 -7.31
CA ILE A 362 -8.96 7.52 -7.60
C ILE A 362 -9.32 8.04 -8.99
N LYS A 363 -10.50 7.69 -9.48
CA LYS A 363 -10.94 8.12 -10.82
C LYS A 363 -10.80 9.63 -11.01
N ASN A 364 -10.03 10.03 -12.01
CA ASN A 364 -9.78 11.43 -12.42
C ASN A 364 -9.06 12.29 -11.38
N HIS A 365 -8.62 11.74 -10.23
CA HIS A 365 -7.96 12.50 -9.17
C HIS A 365 -6.77 11.72 -8.59
N PHE A 366 -5.81 12.47 -8.08
CA PHE A 366 -4.82 11.93 -7.16
C PHE A 366 -4.61 12.89 -5.99
N LEU A 367 -4.23 12.31 -4.86
CA LEU A 367 -4.11 13.00 -3.59
C LEU A 367 -2.71 12.83 -3.05
N ILE A 368 -2.13 13.95 -2.62
CA ILE A 368 -0.80 14.03 -2.01
C ILE A 368 -0.93 14.68 -0.66
N LEU A 369 -0.39 14.02 0.35
CA LEU A 369 -0.33 14.53 1.71
C LEU A 369 1.11 14.95 2.03
N THR A 370 1.33 16.20 2.43
CA THR A 370 2.66 16.68 2.82
C THR A 370 2.99 16.26 4.25
N ALA A 371 4.27 16.26 4.59
CA ALA A 371 4.73 15.98 5.95
C ALA A 371 4.24 17.02 6.98
N LYS A 372 3.79 18.20 6.52
CA LYS A 372 3.17 19.23 7.36
C LYS A 372 1.65 19.01 7.54
N GLY A 373 1.09 17.96 6.94
CA GLY A 373 -0.32 17.63 7.04
C GLY A 373 -1.24 18.44 6.13
N THR A 374 -0.70 19.00 5.05
CA THR A 374 -1.52 19.62 4.00
C THR A 374 -1.86 18.57 2.95
N LEU A 375 -3.15 18.32 2.74
CA LEU A 375 -3.65 17.45 1.68
C LEU A 375 -3.89 18.27 0.42
N PHE A 376 -3.29 17.84 -0.68
CA PHE A 376 -3.47 18.39 -2.03
C PHE A 376 -4.31 17.42 -2.86
N CYS A 377 -5.32 17.93 -3.55
CA CYS A 377 -6.10 17.18 -4.52
C CYS A 377 -5.86 17.73 -5.92
N PHE A 378 -5.41 16.85 -6.81
CA PHE A 378 -5.20 17.17 -8.21
C PHE A 378 -6.19 16.40 -9.08
N GLY A 379 -6.59 17.01 -10.19
CA GLY A 379 -7.54 16.43 -11.12
C GLY A 379 -7.71 17.30 -12.36
N LYS A 380 -8.80 17.08 -13.08
CA LYS A 380 -9.24 17.95 -14.18
C LYS A 380 -10.50 18.66 -13.74
N LYS A 381 -10.52 20.00 -13.90
CA LYS A 381 -11.72 20.82 -13.70
C LYS A 381 -12.80 20.51 -14.72
#